data_274588b0d1fb7f927279a3b290e75e2b
#
_entry.id   274588b0d1fb7f927279a3b290e75e2b
#
_cell.length_a   1.000
_cell.length_b   1.000
_cell.length_c   1.000
_cell.angle_alpha   90.00
_cell.angle_beta   90.00
_cell.angle_gamma   90.00
#
_symmetry.space_group_name_H-M   'P 1'
#
loop_
_entity.id
_entity.type
_entity.pdbx_description
1 polymer ?
#
loop_
_entity_poly.entity_id
_entity_poly.type
_entity_poly.pdbx_seq_one_letter_code
_entity_poly.pdbx_strand_id
1 'polypeptide(L)'
;MVYELRVYHTYEGKLDDLLRRFREHTMKLFEKHGIKNVAYWTPTDDPLKGKTLVYILAHPSREAATANWKAFGADPEWQSVKDKSEANGKLVEKIDSTFMVMTDFSPKLP
;
A
#
# COMPACT_ATOMS: atom_id res chain seq x y z
N MET A 1 1.21 -1.67 18.69
CA MET A 1 1.47 -1.83 17.25
C MET A 1 0.17 -2.19 16.55
N VAL A 2 -0.16 -1.46 15.51
CA VAL A 2 -1.36 -1.68 14.70
C VAL A 2 -0.89 -2.01 13.29
N TYR A 3 -1.53 -3.01 12.68
CA TYR A 3 -1.24 -3.39 11.29
C TYR A 3 -2.37 -2.95 10.38
N GLU A 4 -2.03 -2.67 9.15
CA GLU A 4 -3.03 -2.30 8.15
C GLU A 4 -2.89 -3.20 6.95
N LEU A 5 -3.95 -3.97 6.66
CA LEU A 5 -4.05 -4.78 5.44
C LEU A 5 -4.67 -3.92 4.36
N ARG A 6 -3.98 -3.80 3.23
CA ARG A 6 -4.47 -3.02 2.10
C ARG A 6 -4.56 -3.91 0.87
N VAL A 7 -5.68 -3.80 0.16
CA VAL A 7 -5.90 -4.55 -1.07
C VAL A 7 -6.24 -3.54 -2.16
N TYR A 8 -5.40 -3.49 -3.17
CA TYR A 8 -5.58 -2.60 -4.32
C TYR A 8 -6.12 -3.40 -5.49
N HIS A 9 -7.26 -2.96 -6.03
CA HIS A 9 -7.85 -3.54 -7.23
C HIS A 9 -7.53 -2.61 -8.39
N THR A 10 -6.72 -3.08 -9.36
CA THR A 10 -6.28 -2.23 -10.47
C THR A 10 -7.27 -2.26 -11.62
N TYR A 11 -7.23 -1.21 -12.43
CA TYR A 11 -7.83 -1.29 -13.75
C TYR A 11 -7.10 -2.31 -14.60
N GLU A 12 -7.78 -2.85 -15.61
CA GLU A 12 -7.20 -3.89 -16.46
C GLU A 12 -5.90 -3.42 -17.09
N GLY A 13 -4.88 -4.28 -17.05
CA GLY A 13 -3.57 -4.02 -17.64
C GLY A 13 -2.69 -3.06 -16.85
N LYS A 14 -3.10 -2.65 -15.63
CA LYS A 14 -2.37 -1.62 -14.87
C LYS A 14 -1.56 -2.15 -13.69
N LEU A 15 -1.61 -3.46 -13.42
CA LEU A 15 -0.90 -4.00 -12.26
C LEU A 15 0.61 -3.79 -12.35
N ASP A 16 1.21 -4.06 -13.52
CA ASP A 16 2.66 -3.92 -13.67
C ASP A 16 3.12 -2.48 -13.41
N ASP A 17 2.37 -1.51 -13.87
CA ASP A 17 2.67 -0.10 -13.63
C ASP A 17 2.56 0.24 -12.14
N LEU A 18 1.54 -0.32 -11.46
CA LEU A 18 1.38 -0.14 -10.02
C LEU A 18 2.55 -0.75 -9.24
N LEU A 19 2.95 -1.98 -9.60
CA LEU A 19 4.08 -2.64 -8.95
C LEU A 19 5.37 -1.85 -9.12
N ARG A 20 5.59 -1.30 -10.32
CA ARG A 20 6.76 -0.46 -10.59
C ARG A 20 6.75 0.79 -9.70
N ARG A 21 5.59 1.45 -9.57
CA ARG A 21 5.46 2.63 -8.73
C ARG A 21 5.80 2.33 -7.27
N PHE A 22 5.31 1.19 -6.75
CA PHE A 22 5.65 0.75 -5.39
C PHE A 22 7.13 0.46 -5.24
N ARG A 23 7.69 -0.31 -6.18
CA ARG A 23 9.09 -0.73 -6.12
C ARG A 23 10.04 0.45 -6.17
N GLU A 24 9.77 1.41 -7.04
CA GLU A 24 10.70 2.52 -7.30
C GLU A 24 10.49 3.72 -6.37
N HIS A 25 9.26 3.92 -5.85
CA HIS A 25 8.93 5.15 -5.15
C HIS A 25 8.12 4.96 -3.88
N THR A 26 6.97 4.31 -3.95
CA THR A 26 5.98 4.34 -2.87
C THR A 26 6.52 3.76 -1.57
N MET A 27 7.23 2.63 -1.62
CA MET A 27 7.76 2.00 -0.41
C MET A 27 8.72 2.92 0.33
N LYS A 28 9.58 3.64 -0.39
CA LYS A 28 10.52 4.60 0.21
C LYS A 28 9.79 5.78 0.82
N LEU A 29 8.74 6.25 0.16
CA LEU A 29 7.95 7.38 0.65
C LEU A 29 7.14 6.99 1.89
N PHE A 30 6.64 5.76 1.96
CA PHE A 30 6.03 5.26 3.19
C PHE A 30 7.01 5.36 4.36
N GLU A 31 8.23 4.82 4.20
CA GLU A 31 9.25 4.85 5.25
C GLU A 31 9.61 6.28 5.65
N LYS A 32 9.69 7.18 4.69
CA LYS A 32 9.94 8.60 4.93
C LYS A 32 8.92 9.19 5.91
N HIS A 33 7.67 8.74 5.84
CA HIS A 33 6.58 9.24 6.65
C HIS A 33 6.24 8.35 7.86
N GLY A 34 7.12 7.45 8.23
CA GLY A 34 6.92 6.60 9.41
C GLY A 34 5.94 5.46 9.22
N ILE A 35 5.61 5.15 7.97
CA ILE A 35 4.74 4.02 7.63
C ILE A 35 5.64 2.84 7.28
N LYS A 36 5.64 1.81 8.13
CA LYS A 36 6.57 0.69 7.98
C LYS A 36 6.01 -0.36 7.03
N ASN A 37 6.78 -0.68 5.98
CA ASN A 37 6.45 -1.78 5.07
C ASN A 37 6.69 -3.11 5.77
N VAL A 38 5.72 -4.03 5.72
CA VAL A 38 5.86 -5.37 6.28
C VAL A 38 6.07 -6.38 5.17
N ALA A 39 5.10 -6.55 4.27
CA ALA A 39 5.22 -7.51 3.17
C ALA A 39 4.19 -7.22 2.09
N TYR A 40 4.49 -7.70 0.88
CA TYR A 40 3.68 -7.46 -0.33
C TYR A 40 3.45 -8.77 -1.07
N TRP A 41 2.24 -8.94 -1.62
CA TRP A 41 1.86 -10.14 -2.37
C TRP A 41 1.02 -9.77 -3.60
N THR A 42 1.08 -10.64 -4.59
CA THR A 42 0.10 -10.64 -5.68
C THR A 42 -0.60 -12.00 -5.69
N PRO A 43 -1.95 -12.03 -5.77
CA PRO A 43 -2.68 -13.30 -5.83
C PRO A 43 -2.32 -14.12 -7.06
N THR A 44 -2.37 -15.45 -6.93
CA THR A 44 -1.99 -16.38 -7.99
C THR A 44 -3.20 -16.96 -8.74
N ASP A 45 -4.42 -16.80 -8.21
CA ASP A 45 -5.62 -17.42 -8.75
C ASP A 45 -6.66 -16.41 -9.21
N ASP A 46 -7.40 -16.75 -10.26
CA ASP A 46 -8.53 -15.95 -10.72
C ASP A 46 -9.64 -15.93 -9.65
N PRO A 47 -10.41 -14.85 -9.54
CA PRO A 47 -10.43 -13.68 -10.43
C PRO A 47 -9.43 -12.59 -10.06
N LEU A 48 -8.63 -12.75 -9.00
CA LEU A 48 -7.74 -11.69 -8.50
C LEU A 48 -6.39 -11.63 -9.21
N LYS A 49 -5.99 -12.72 -9.83
CA LYS A 49 -4.70 -12.81 -10.51
C LYS A 49 -4.54 -11.72 -11.58
N GLY A 50 -3.39 -11.07 -11.56
CA GLY A 50 -3.04 -10.05 -12.56
C GLY A 50 -3.71 -8.71 -12.40
N LYS A 51 -4.51 -8.52 -11.33
CA LYS A 51 -5.29 -7.27 -11.12
C LYS A 51 -5.25 -6.79 -9.68
N THR A 52 -4.49 -7.43 -8.80
CA THR A 52 -4.61 -7.17 -7.37
C THR A 52 -3.23 -7.12 -6.72
N LEU A 53 -3.04 -6.14 -5.85
CA LEU A 53 -1.87 -6.06 -4.97
C LEU A 53 -2.35 -6.09 -3.53
N VAL A 54 -1.78 -6.99 -2.73
CA VAL A 54 -2.09 -7.13 -1.30
C VAL A 54 -0.85 -6.79 -0.51
N TYR A 55 -0.98 -5.95 0.52
CA TYR A 55 0.17 -5.68 1.37
C TYR A 55 -0.23 -5.32 2.78
N ILE A 56 0.73 -5.41 3.68
CA ILE A 56 0.55 -5.09 5.10
C ILE A 56 1.56 -4.02 5.50
N LEU A 57 1.06 -3.03 6.24
CA LEU A 57 1.87 -1.98 6.85
C LEU A 57 1.77 -2.10 8.37
N ALA A 58 2.79 -1.59 9.07
CA ALA A 58 2.78 -1.51 10.53
C ALA A 58 2.84 -0.05 10.96
N HIS A 59 2.04 0.29 11.96
CA HIS A 59 1.98 1.62 12.54
C HIS A 59 2.16 1.53 14.06
N PRO A 60 2.81 2.53 14.71
CA PRO A 60 2.93 2.50 16.17
C PRO A 60 1.58 2.55 16.88
N SER A 61 0.60 3.28 16.30
CA SER A 61 -0.76 3.44 16.81
C SER A 61 -1.70 3.83 15.68
N ARG A 62 -3.00 3.81 15.95
CA ARG A 62 -4.00 4.29 15.00
C ARG A 62 -3.86 5.78 14.73
N GLU A 63 -3.55 6.55 15.78
CA GLU A 63 -3.33 8.00 15.66
C GLU A 63 -2.12 8.30 14.80
N ALA A 64 -1.03 7.54 14.99
CA ALA A 64 0.15 7.69 14.16
C ALA A 64 -0.16 7.36 12.70
N ALA A 65 -0.94 6.31 12.45
CA ALA A 65 -1.36 5.95 11.09
C ALA A 65 -2.10 7.10 10.42
N THR A 66 -3.07 7.69 11.11
CA THR A 66 -3.85 8.82 10.59
C THR A 66 -2.95 10.01 10.23
N ALA A 67 -2.05 10.39 11.16
CA ALA A 67 -1.15 11.51 10.94
C ALA A 67 -0.16 11.25 9.81
N ASN A 68 0.41 10.03 9.76
CA ASN A 68 1.41 9.68 8.76
C ASN A 68 0.81 9.54 7.36
N TRP A 69 -0.41 9.01 7.25
CA TRP A 69 -1.12 8.97 5.97
C TRP A 69 -1.41 10.37 5.45
N LYS A 70 -1.81 11.28 6.35
CA LYS A 70 -2.07 12.68 5.96
C LYS A 70 -0.80 13.34 5.43
N ALA A 71 0.32 13.14 6.12
CA ALA A 71 1.62 13.71 5.70
C ALA A 71 2.07 13.11 4.37
N PHE A 72 1.89 11.80 4.18
CA PHE A 72 2.23 11.13 2.93
C PHE A 72 1.41 11.71 1.76
N GLY A 73 0.10 11.85 1.94
CA GLY A 73 -0.78 12.38 0.89
C GLY A 73 -0.48 13.82 0.51
N ALA A 74 0.05 14.61 1.46
CA ALA A 74 0.42 16.01 1.22
C ALA A 74 1.85 16.18 0.67
N ASP A 75 2.63 15.11 0.60
CA ASP A 75 4.01 15.18 0.14
C ASP A 75 4.07 15.48 -1.36
N PRO A 76 4.70 16.60 -1.76
CA PRO A 76 4.81 16.94 -3.19
C PRO A 76 5.54 15.87 -4.01
N GLU A 77 6.49 15.17 -3.41
CA GLU A 77 7.18 14.08 -4.10
C GLU A 77 6.23 12.95 -4.44
N TRP A 78 5.37 12.55 -3.49
CA TRP A 78 4.35 11.54 -3.75
C TRP A 78 3.37 12.01 -4.82
N GLN A 79 2.91 13.26 -4.74
CA GLN A 79 1.98 13.81 -5.72
C GLN A 79 2.58 13.78 -7.14
N SER A 80 3.86 14.12 -7.26
CA SER A 80 4.56 14.06 -8.54
C SER A 80 4.68 12.63 -9.07
N VAL A 81 5.04 11.69 -8.20
CA VAL A 81 5.14 10.26 -8.56
C VAL A 81 3.78 9.74 -9.05
N LYS A 82 2.72 10.05 -8.30
CA LYS A 82 1.37 9.61 -8.65
C LYS A 82 0.96 10.18 -10.00
N ASP A 83 1.12 11.48 -10.20
CA ASP A 83 0.72 12.13 -11.44
C ASP A 83 1.45 11.56 -12.66
N LYS A 84 2.76 11.34 -12.53
CA LYS A 84 3.55 10.77 -13.63
C LYS A 84 3.14 9.33 -13.93
N SER A 85 2.89 8.54 -12.88
CA SER A 85 2.48 7.14 -13.06
C SER A 85 1.09 7.01 -13.66
N GLU A 86 0.25 8.04 -13.52
CA GLU A 86 -1.11 8.06 -14.02
C GLU A 86 -1.26 8.85 -15.34
N ALA A 87 -0.15 9.16 -16.00
CA ALA A 87 -0.18 9.92 -17.26
C ALA A 87 -1.02 9.24 -18.35
N ASN A 88 -1.11 7.91 -18.33
CA ASN A 88 -1.88 7.10 -19.28
C ASN A 88 -3.14 6.53 -18.63
N GLY A 89 -3.66 7.16 -17.58
CA GLY A 89 -4.85 6.76 -16.88
C GLY A 89 -4.58 6.29 -15.46
N LYS A 90 -5.63 6.23 -14.67
CA LYS A 90 -5.54 5.78 -13.28
C LYS A 90 -5.14 4.31 -13.21
N LEU A 91 -4.36 3.97 -12.18
CA LEU A 91 -3.90 2.60 -11.98
C LEU A 91 -4.85 1.79 -11.09
N VAL A 92 -5.43 2.44 -10.07
CA VAL A 92 -6.20 1.75 -9.02
C VAL A 92 -7.66 2.14 -9.11
N GLU A 93 -8.52 1.13 -9.21
CA GLU A 93 -9.97 1.31 -9.23
C GLU A 93 -10.55 1.39 -7.81
N LYS A 94 -10.06 0.53 -6.90
CA LYS A 94 -10.60 0.41 -5.55
C LYS A 94 -9.49 0.03 -4.57
N ILE A 95 -9.56 0.58 -3.36
CA ILE A 95 -8.66 0.24 -2.26
C ILE A 95 -9.51 -0.20 -1.07
N ASP A 96 -9.23 -1.39 -0.54
CA ASP A 96 -9.78 -1.85 0.73
C ASP A 96 -8.70 -1.73 1.80
N SER A 97 -9.04 -1.17 2.94
CA SER A 97 -8.12 -1.03 4.07
C SER A 97 -8.77 -1.58 5.34
N THR A 98 -8.04 -2.42 6.06
CA THR A 98 -8.49 -3.01 7.32
C THR A 98 -7.39 -2.86 8.36
N PHE A 99 -7.70 -2.19 9.47
CA PHE A 99 -6.77 -2.10 10.58
C PHE A 99 -6.93 -3.30 11.48
N MET A 100 -5.82 -3.83 12.01
CA MET A 100 -5.78 -5.09 12.73
C MET A 100 -4.79 -4.99 13.89
N VAL A 101 -5.07 -5.73 14.96
CA VAL A 101 -4.08 -6.00 16.01
C VAL A 101 -3.85 -7.50 16.05
N MET A 102 -2.65 -7.93 16.42
CA MET A 102 -2.36 -9.34 16.53
C MET A 102 -3.15 -9.95 17.68
N THR A 103 -3.59 -11.19 17.48
CA THR A 103 -4.18 -12.00 18.57
C THR A 103 -3.08 -12.38 19.56
N ASP A 104 -3.50 -12.74 20.78
CA ASP A 104 -2.57 -13.18 21.83
C ASP A 104 -1.81 -14.47 21.46
N PHE A 105 -2.38 -15.29 20.58
CA PHE A 105 -1.77 -16.54 20.12
C PHE A 105 -1.03 -16.40 18.79
N SER A 106 -0.96 -15.22 18.20
CA SER A 106 -0.27 -15.03 16.90
C SER A 106 1.23 -15.22 17.06
N PRO A 107 1.88 -15.95 16.16
CA PRO A 107 3.33 -15.90 16.08
C PRO A 107 3.81 -14.48 15.80
N LYS A 108 5.02 -14.18 16.22
CA LYS A 108 5.65 -12.90 15.91
C LYS A 108 6.00 -12.85 14.41
N LEU A 109 5.86 -11.68 13.81
CA LEU A 109 6.34 -11.48 12.44
C LEU A 109 7.86 -11.56 12.40
N PRO A 110 8.43 -12.16 11.33
CA PRO A 110 9.89 -12.25 11.16
C PRO A 110 10.56 -10.89 11.07
#